data_dec5c9dc315d5b41c1a4499a08a2daca
#
_entry.id   dec5c9dc315d5b41c1a4499a08a2daca
#
_cell.length_a   1.000
_cell.length_b   1.000
_cell.length_c   1.000
_cell.angle_alpha   90.00
_cell.angle_beta   90.00
_cell.angle_gamma   90.00
#
_symmetry.space_group_name_H-M   'P 1'
#
loop_
_entity.id
_entity.type
_entity.pdbx_description
1 polymer ?
#
loop_
_entity_poly.entity_id
_entity_poly.type
_entity_poly.pdbx_seq_one_letter_code
_entity_poly.pdbx_strand_id
1 'polypeptide(L)'
;MDAALGLVRPGSRYTLLHVTAAEVPDAARGAYAGLLGRGHRAGDDPGTRLDEMAALSAGDLLEAAADRLGCRCERLEIQGRAERAVVTASAEADLLIVARDGDRTRLGPKSLGKTTRFVVDHAACPVLLVWPESAPGVATIPPPPPHPSRPDR
;
A
#
# COMPACT_ATOMS: atom_id res chain seq x y z
N MET A 1 4.38 -7.28 -9.12
CA MET A 1 3.47 -8.35 -9.56
C MET A 1 4.25 -9.63 -9.91
N ASP A 2 5.30 -9.56 -10.73
CA ASP A 2 6.04 -10.74 -11.21
C ASP A 2 6.67 -11.60 -10.08
N ALA A 3 7.14 -10.95 -9.00
CA ALA A 3 7.63 -11.68 -7.83
C ALA A 3 6.52 -12.48 -7.11
N ALA A 4 5.27 -12.01 -7.15
CA ALA A 4 4.14 -12.75 -6.59
C ALA A 4 3.76 -13.95 -7.45
N LEU A 5 3.90 -13.87 -8.78
CA LEU A 5 3.60 -14.97 -9.70
C LEU A 5 4.47 -16.20 -9.42
N GLY A 6 5.75 -16.00 -9.06
CA GLY A 6 6.64 -17.11 -8.67
C GLY A 6 6.26 -17.82 -7.38
N LEU A 7 5.32 -17.29 -6.60
CA LEU A 7 4.86 -17.84 -5.33
C LEU A 7 3.48 -18.49 -5.44
N VAL A 8 2.83 -18.38 -6.60
CA VAL A 8 1.52 -19.01 -6.85
C VAL A 8 1.65 -20.52 -6.77
N ARG A 9 0.93 -21.14 -5.84
CA ARG A 9 0.89 -22.59 -5.65
C ARG A 9 -0.53 -23.11 -5.89
N PRO A 10 -0.70 -24.29 -6.48
CA PRO A 10 -1.99 -24.93 -6.58
C PRO A 10 -2.64 -25.10 -5.19
N GLY A 11 -3.91 -24.73 -5.07
CA GLY A 11 -4.67 -24.83 -3.82
C GLY A 11 -4.55 -23.66 -2.87
N SER A 12 -3.67 -22.67 -3.12
CA SER A 12 -3.63 -21.43 -2.34
C SER A 12 -4.78 -20.51 -2.72
N ARG A 13 -5.27 -19.74 -1.73
CA ARG A 13 -6.21 -18.64 -1.95
C ARG A 13 -5.41 -17.34 -2.02
N TYR A 14 -5.78 -16.49 -2.95
CA TYR A 14 -5.13 -15.18 -3.15
C TYR A 14 -6.14 -14.08 -2.94
N THR A 15 -5.77 -13.08 -2.17
CA THR A 15 -6.54 -11.86 -1.98
C THR A 15 -5.74 -10.67 -2.49
N LEU A 16 -6.30 -9.93 -3.42
CA LEU A 16 -5.76 -8.65 -3.89
C LEU A 16 -6.42 -7.56 -3.05
N LEU A 17 -5.60 -6.80 -2.33
CA LEU A 17 -6.07 -5.70 -1.49
C LEU A 17 -5.70 -4.36 -2.11
N HIS A 18 -6.69 -3.50 -2.31
CA HIS A 18 -6.52 -2.08 -2.61
C HIS A 18 -7.07 -1.24 -1.46
N VAL A 19 -6.32 -0.20 -1.07
CA VAL A 19 -6.76 0.71 -0.02
C VAL A 19 -6.86 2.11 -0.59
N THR A 20 -8.08 2.65 -0.58
CA THR A 20 -8.38 4.01 -1.01
C THR A 20 -8.27 4.97 0.19
N ALA A 21 -7.49 6.05 0.05
CA ALA A 21 -7.34 7.03 1.11
C ALA A 21 -8.64 7.84 1.30
N ALA A 22 -9.18 7.84 2.51
CA ALA A 22 -10.38 8.62 2.86
C ALA A 22 -10.10 10.13 3.05
N GLU A 23 -8.85 10.51 3.22
CA GLU A 23 -8.47 11.88 3.60
C GLU A 23 -8.81 12.93 2.53
N VAL A 24 -8.70 12.60 1.25
CA VAL A 24 -8.98 13.54 0.15
C VAL A 24 -10.49 13.80 -0.02
N PRO A 25 -11.35 12.78 -0.09
CA PRO A 25 -12.80 12.98 -0.12
C PRO A 25 -13.33 13.70 1.13
N ASP A 26 -12.82 13.38 2.32
CA ASP A 26 -13.24 14.02 3.57
C ASP A 26 -12.85 15.50 3.63
N ALA A 27 -11.66 15.85 3.15
CA ALA A 27 -11.23 17.25 3.05
C ALA A 27 -12.10 18.03 2.05
N ALA A 28 -12.48 17.42 0.91
CA ALA A 28 -13.35 18.01 -0.07
C ALA A 28 -14.77 18.25 0.49
N ARG A 29 -15.34 17.29 1.23
CA ARG A 29 -16.63 17.43 1.94
C ARG A 29 -16.59 18.56 2.96
N GLY A 30 -15.51 18.62 3.77
CA GLY A 30 -15.34 19.67 4.76
C GLY A 30 -15.27 21.07 4.16
N ALA A 31 -14.52 21.24 3.08
CA ALA A 31 -14.42 22.52 2.35
C ALA A 31 -15.75 22.93 1.74
N TYR A 32 -16.47 21.99 1.12
CA TYR A 32 -17.78 22.23 0.51
C TYR A 32 -18.83 22.64 1.55
N ALA A 33 -18.91 21.92 2.68
CA ALA A 33 -19.82 22.23 3.77
C ALA A 33 -19.52 23.60 4.42
N GLY A 34 -18.26 24.01 4.48
CA GLY A 34 -17.85 25.30 5.01
C GLY A 34 -18.17 26.49 4.10
N LEU A 35 -18.12 26.30 2.77
CA LEU A 35 -18.32 27.36 1.79
C LEU A 35 -19.80 27.65 1.44
N LEU A 36 -20.65 26.62 1.42
CA LEU A 36 -21.99 26.71 0.79
C LEU A 36 -23.18 26.61 1.75
N GLY A 37 -22.96 26.42 3.04
CA GLY A 37 -24.03 26.40 4.03
C GLY A 37 -25.05 25.26 3.85
N ARG A 38 -26.06 25.23 4.74
CA ARG A 38 -27.10 24.21 4.83
C ARG A 38 -28.13 24.35 3.69
N GLY A 39 -28.02 23.59 2.63
CA GLY A 39 -29.08 23.62 1.62
C GLY A 39 -28.86 22.85 0.32
N HIS A 40 -27.77 22.11 0.18
CA HIS A 40 -27.48 21.40 -1.06
C HIS A 40 -27.88 19.91 -1.01
N ARG A 41 -28.27 19.37 -2.17
CA ARG A 41 -28.64 17.96 -2.33
C ARG A 41 -27.38 17.08 -2.18
N ALA A 42 -27.52 15.93 -1.54
CA ALA A 42 -26.43 14.97 -1.29
C ALA A 42 -25.70 14.51 -2.58
N GLY A 43 -26.33 14.62 -3.76
CA GLY A 43 -25.72 14.27 -5.04
C GLY A 43 -24.74 15.30 -5.63
N ASP A 44 -24.65 16.51 -5.06
CA ASP A 44 -23.74 17.57 -5.54
C ASP A 44 -22.45 17.68 -4.72
N ASP A 45 -22.25 16.80 -3.74
CA ASP A 45 -21.06 16.79 -2.89
C ASP A 45 -19.81 16.35 -3.68
N PRO A 46 -18.77 17.20 -3.79
CA PRO A 46 -17.53 16.86 -4.47
C PRO A 46 -16.80 15.64 -3.85
N GLY A 47 -16.93 15.43 -2.54
CA GLY A 47 -16.37 14.26 -1.86
C GLY A 47 -17.01 12.96 -2.36
N THR A 48 -18.32 12.93 -2.58
CA THR A 48 -19.00 11.75 -3.13
C THR A 48 -18.53 11.42 -4.54
N ARG A 49 -18.34 12.42 -5.40
CA ARG A 49 -17.79 12.21 -6.75
C ARG A 49 -16.36 11.70 -6.73
N LEU A 50 -15.53 12.20 -5.81
CA LEU A 50 -14.17 11.71 -5.65
C LEU A 50 -14.15 10.26 -5.16
N ASP A 51 -15.03 9.87 -4.24
CA ASP A 51 -15.17 8.49 -3.78
C ASP A 51 -15.58 7.55 -4.92
N GLU A 52 -16.58 7.94 -5.73
CA GLU A 52 -17.04 7.16 -6.87
C GLU A 52 -15.93 6.98 -7.92
N MET A 53 -15.20 8.05 -8.25
CA MET A 53 -14.06 7.96 -9.17
C MET A 53 -12.92 7.09 -8.60
N ALA A 54 -12.64 7.20 -7.33
CA ALA A 54 -11.63 6.38 -6.67
C ALA A 54 -12.02 4.90 -6.65
N ALA A 55 -13.29 4.59 -6.38
CA ALA A 55 -13.80 3.21 -6.39
C ALA A 55 -13.74 2.59 -7.80
N LEU A 56 -14.10 3.34 -8.85
CA LEU A 56 -13.95 2.87 -10.24
C LEU A 56 -12.50 2.58 -10.56
N SER A 57 -11.59 3.50 -10.22
CA SER A 57 -10.14 3.31 -10.43
C SER A 57 -9.57 2.12 -9.64
N ALA A 58 -10.03 1.90 -8.41
CA ALA A 58 -9.64 0.75 -7.59
C ALA A 58 -10.11 -0.57 -8.20
N GLY A 59 -11.34 -0.61 -8.70
CA GLY A 59 -11.91 -1.76 -9.41
C GLY A 59 -11.08 -2.13 -10.63
N ASP A 60 -10.76 -1.16 -11.49
CA ASP A 60 -9.96 -1.36 -12.70
C ASP A 60 -8.54 -1.86 -12.36
N LEU A 61 -7.92 -1.31 -11.31
CA LEU A 61 -6.61 -1.74 -10.84
C LEU A 61 -6.62 -3.19 -10.31
N LEU A 62 -7.64 -3.54 -9.52
CA LEU A 62 -7.79 -4.89 -8.99
C LEU A 62 -8.08 -5.90 -10.10
N GLU A 63 -8.87 -5.51 -11.11
CA GLU A 63 -9.14 -6.35 -12.27
C GLU A 63 -7.87 -6.61 -13.09
N ALA A 64 -7.15 -5.56 -13.47
CA ALA A 64 -5.89 -5.69 -14.18
C ALA A 64 -4.85 -6.51 -13.39
N ALA A 65 -4.84 -6.40 -12.07
CA ALA A 65 -3.98 -7.19 -11.21
C ALA A 65 -4.38 -8.67 -11.18
N ALA A 66 -5.68 -8.96 -11.14
CA ALA A 66 -6.21 -10.33 -11.18
C ALA A 66 -5.90 -11.03 -12.51
N ASP A 67 -6.10 -10.33 -13.62
CA ASP A 67 -5.77 -10.83 -14.97
C ASP A 67 -4.28 -11.15 -15.08
N ARG A 68 -3.44 -10.28 -14.55
CA ARG A 68 -1.99 -10.49 -14.55
C ARG A 68 -1.54 -11.61 -13.63
N LEU A 69 -2.25 -11.84 -12.52
CA LEU A 69 -2.00 -12.97 -11.62
C LEU A 69 -2.37 -14.31 -12.28
N GLY A 70 -3.33 -14.30 -13.18
CA GLY A 70 -3.74 -15.47 -13.99
C GLY A 70 -4.34 -16.62 -13.20
N CYS A 71 -4.77 -16.38 -11.95
CA CYS A 71 -5.45 -17.37 -11.12
C CYS A 71 -6.65 -16.73 -10.41
N ARG A 72 -7.52 -17.60 -9.88
CA ARG A 72 -8.68 -17.13 -9.10
C ARG A 72 -8.21 -16.45 -7.82
N CYS A 73 -8.61 -15.20 -7.63
CA CYS A 73 -8.30 -14.41 -6.45
C CYS A 73 -9.54 -13.65 -5.96
N GLU A 74 -9.56 -13.37 -4.67
CA GLU A 74 -10.49 -12.44 -4.05
C GLU A 74 -9.99 -11.01 -4.27
N ARG A 75 -10.91 -10.08 -4.48
CA ARG A 75 -10.62 -8.65 -4.62
C ARG A 75 -11.24 -7.93 -3.44
N LEU A 76 -10.40 -7.28 -2.66
CA LEU A 76 -10.79 -6.56 -1.45
C LEU A 76 -10.43 -5.09 -1.60
N GLU A 77 -11.42 -4.23 -1.54
CA GLU A 77 -11.25 -2.80 -1.46
C GLU A 77 -11.62 -2.30 -0.07
N ILE A 78 -10.72 -1.53 0.54
CA ILE A 78 -10.92 -0.94 1.87
C ILE A 78 -10.67 0.56 1.77
N GLN A 79 -11.58 1.36 2.32
CA GLN A 79 -11.36 2.79 2.48
C GLN A 79 -10.72 3.09 3.84
N GLY A 80 -9.67 3.90 3.86
CA GLY A 80 -9.02 4.29 5.12
C GLY A 80 -7.52 4.52 5.02
N ARG A 81 -6.84 4.37 6.14
CA ARG A 81 -5.38 4.45 6.22
C ARG A 81 -4.76 3.15 5.76
N ALA A 82 -3.97 3.22 4.71
CA ALA A 82 -3.37 2.06 4.05
C ALA A 82 -2.60 1.15 5.03
N GLU A 83 -1.77 1.74 5.89
CA GLU A 83 -0.97 0.99 6.84
C GLU A 83 -1.82 0.16 7.83
N ARG A 84 -2.94 0.73 8.28
CA ARG A 84 -3.85 0.04 9.22
C ARG A 84 -4.70 -1.01 8.54
N ALA A 85 -5.25 -0.69 7.37
CA ALA A 85 -6.06 -1.63 6.58
C ALA A 85 -5.26 -2.88 6.21
N VAL A 86 -4.01 -2.72 5.76
CA VAL A 86 -3.12 -3.83 5.42
C VAL A 86 -2.79 -4.69 6.65
N VAL A 87 -2.48 -4.08 7.80
CA VAL A 87 -2.24 -4.83 9.05
C VAL A 87 -3.48 -5.59 9.50
N THR A 88 -4.67 -4.98 9.42
CA THR A 88 -5.91 -5.68 9.76
C THR A 88 -6.14 -6.89 8.84
N ALA A 89 -5.96 -6.71 7.53
CA ALA A 89 -6.10 -7.80 6.56
C ALA A 89 -5.06 -8.92 6.75
N SER A 90 -3.88 -8.61 7.31
CA SER A 90 -2.83 -9.61 7.57
C SER A 90 -3.20 -10.65 8.63
N ALA A 91 -4.20 -10.36 9.48
CA ALA A 91 -4.66 -11.29 10.50
C ALA A 91 -5.32 -12.56 9.93
N GLU A 92 -5.87 -12.48 8.72
CA GLU A 92 -6.53 -13.59 8.02
C GLU A 92 -5.63 -14.23 6.93
N ALA A 93 -4.35 -13.83 6.87
CA ALA A 93 -3.43 -14.27 5.84
C ALA A 93 -2.29 -15.13 6.41
N ASP A 94 -1.85 -16.12 5.64
CA ASP A 94 -0.66 -16.92 5.96
C ASP A 94 0.64 -16.22 5.50
N LEU A 95 0.54 -15.32 4.52
CA LEU A 95 1.66 -14.54 3.97
C LEU A 95 1.15 -13.25 3.36
N LEU A 96 1.79 -12.16 3.69
CA LEU A 96 1.57 -10.84 3.09
C LEU A 96 2.70 -10.50 2.13
N ILE A 97 2.36 -10.12 0.89
CA ILE A 97 3.32 -9.66 -0.11
C ILE A 97 3.15 -8.16 -0.29
N VAL A 98 4.18 -7.39 -0.02
CA VAL A 98 4.16 -5.93 -0.08
C VAL A 98 5.33 -5.41 -0.90
N ALA A 99 5.05 -4.48 -1.80
CA ALA A 99 6.10 -3.78 -2.54
C ALA A 99 6.76 -2.69 -1.67
N ARG A 100 8.05 -2.48 -1.87
CA ARG A 100 8.78 -1.35 -1.27
C ARG A 100 8.24 -0.03 -1.83
N ASP A 101 7.93 0.92 -0.96
CA ASP A 101 7.27 2.20 -1.25
C ASP A 101 8.17 3.43 -0.97
N GLY A 102 9.44 3.22 -0.63
CA GLY A 102 10.41 4.29 -0.36
C GLY A 102 11.33 4.61 -1.54
N ASP A 103 12.58 4.96 -1.24
CA ASP A 103 13.62 5.26 -2.23
C ASP A 103 14.03 3.96 -2.97
N ARG A 104 13.67 3.86 -4.24
CA ARG A 104 13.92 2.70 -5.11
C ARG A 104 15.25 2.75 -5.86
N THR A 105 16.03 3.82 -5.68
CA THR A 105 17.29 4.01 -6.40
C THR A 105 18.48 3.31 -5.75
N ARG A 106 18.34 2.87 -4.49
CA ARG A 106 19.40 2.22 -3.72
C ARG A 106 18.86 1.17 -2.75
N LEU A 107 19.73 0.20 -2.43
CA LEU A 107 19.47 -0.76 -1.38
C LEU A 107 19.59 -0.10 0.01
N GLY A 108 18.83 -0.61 0.96
CA GLY A 108 18.92 -0.18 2.35
C GLY A 108 17.61 0.32 2.95
N PRO A 109 17.65 0.82 4.19
CA PRO A 109 16.45 1.16 4.96
C PRO A 109 15.56 2.23 4.34
N LYS A 110 16.13 3.12 3.53
CA LYS A 110 15.36 4.19 2.85
C LYS A 110 14.42 3.67 1.77
N SER A 111 14.62 2.43 1.30
CA SER A 111 13.70 1.78 0.34
C SER A 111 12.35 1.39 0.95
N LEU A 112 12.23 1.40 2.27
CA LEU A 112 10.98 1.22 2.99
C LEU A 112 10.40 2.59 3.33
N GLY A 113 9.29 2.95 2.73
CA GLY A 113 8.51 4.12 3.10
C GLY A 113 7.78 3.93 4.43
N LYS A 114 6.99 4.91 4.83
CA LYS A 114 6.29 4.91 6.13
C LYS A 114 5.28 3.75 6.23
N THR A 115 4.51 3.54 5.17
CA THR A 115 3.48 2.49 5.13
C THR A 115 4.11 1.11 5.23
N THR A 116 5.09 0.81 4.40
CA THR A 116 5.76 -0.50 4.42
C THR A 116 6.45 -0.77 5.76
N ARG A 117 7.10 0.22 6.38
CA ARG A 117 7.69 0.06 7.72
C ARG A 117 6.65 -0.30 8.75
N PHE A 118 5.55 0.45 8.79
CA PHE A 118 4.47 0.19 9.73
C PHE A 118 3.90 -1.23 9.56
N VAL A 119 3.69 -1.65 8.31
CA VAL A 119 3.19 -2.99 8.00
C VAL A 119 4.16 -4.08 8.46
N VAL A 120 5.46 -3.93 8.18
CA VAL A 120 6.48 -4.90 8.61
C VAL A 120 6.55 -5.04 10.12
N ASP A 121 6.39 -3.93 10.85
CA ASP A 121 6.46 -3.92 12.31
C ASP A 121 5.20 -4.48 12.99
N HIS A 122 4.05 -4.47 12.31
CA HIS A 122 2.74 -4.74 12.92
C HIS A 122 1.94 -5.88 12.27
N ALA A 123 2.36 -6.41 11.13
CA ALA A 123 1.62 -7.49 10.47
C ALA A 123 1.54 -8.74 11.35
N ALA A 124 0.36 -9.39 11.35
CA ALA A 124 0.11 -10.61 12.12
C ALA A 124 0.68 -11.89 11.46
N CYS A 125 1.08 -11.81 10.19
CA CYS A 125 1.67 -12.91 9.42
C CYS A 125 3.05 -12.55 8.87
N PRO A 126 3.83 -13.51 8.36
CA PRO A 126 5.07 -13.24 7.64
C PRO A 126 4.88 -12.25 6.50
N VAL A 127 5.84 -11.34 6.32
CA VAL A 127 5.80 -10.32 5.27
C VAL A 127 6.92 -10.55 4.27
N LEU A 128 6.57 -10.74 3.02
CA LEU A 128 7.51 -10.78 1.90
C LEU A 128 7.60 -9.41 1.25
N LEU A 129 8.77 -8.79 1.37
CA LEU A 129 9.07 -7.51 0.71
C LEU A 129 9.60 -7.76 -0.69
N VAL A 130 8.95 -7.16 -1.68
CA VAL A 130 9.37 -7.25 -3.07
C VAL A 130 9.76 -5.88 -3.62
N TRP A 131 10.63 -5.87 -4.60
CA TRP A 131 10.87 -4.67 -5.40
C TRP A 131 9.77 -4.57 -6.47
N PRO A 132 9.15 -3.41 -6.65
CA PRO A 132 8.11 -3.25 -7.68
C PRO A 132 8.67 -3.37 -9.10
N GLU A 133 9.95 -3.11 -9.24
CA GLU A 133 10.76 -3.20 -10.45
C GLU A 133 12.03 -4.01 -10.17
N SER A 134 13.05 -3.91 -11.01
CA SER A 134 14.34 -4.52 -10.75
C SER A 134 15.00 -3.93 -9.49
N ALA A 135 15.54 -4.80 -8.64
CA ALA A 135 16.28 -4.34 -7.47
C ALA A 135 17.55 -3.56 -7.88
N PRO A 136 17.88 -2.46 -7.17
CA PRO A 136 19.17 -1.78 -7.39
C PRO A 136 20.35 -2.70 -7.13
N GLY A 137 21.47 -2.43 -7.79
CA GLY A 137 22.70 -3.21 -7.59
C GLY A 137 23.28 -3.05 -6.18
N VAL A 138 24.06 -4.04 -5.74
CA VAL A 138 24.70 -4.06 -4.42
C VAL A 138 25.62 -2.84 -4.20
N ALA A 139 26.21 -2.30 -5.25
CA ALA A 139 27.03 -1.10 -5.20
C ALA A 139 26.29 0.16 -4.72
N THR A 140 24.96 0.15 -4.70
CA THR A 140 24.13 1.26 -4.18
C THR A 140 23.99 1.28 -2.66
N ILE A 141 24.51 0.26 -1.95
CA ILE A 141 24.51 0.24 -0.49
C ILE A 141 25.43 1.35 0.03
N PRO A 142 24.93 2.29 0.85
CA PRO A 142 25.77 3.34 1.42
C PRO A 142 26.84 2.73 2.35
N PRO A 143 28.04 3.35 2.43
CA PRO A 143 29.04 2.91 3.37
C PRO A 143 28.53 2.98 4.82
N PRO A 144 29.03 2.11 5.73
CA PRO A 144 28.64 2.17 7.12
C PRO A 144 29.03 3.55 7.73
N PRO A 145 28.27 4.06 8.69
CA PRO A 145 28.63 5.29 9.38
C PRO A 145 29.98 5.12 10.08
N PRO A 146 30.81 6.18 10.15
CA PRO A 146 32.07 6.14 10.88
C PRO A 146 31.83 5.74 12.33
N HIS A 147 32.64 4.80 12.85
CA HIS A 147 32.59 4.44 14.26
C HIS A 147 32.86 5.68 15.12
N PRO A 148 32.07 5.94 16.17
CA PRO A 148 32.41 6.98 17.12
C PRO A 148 33.78 6.65 17.71
N SER A 149 34.71 7.61 17.59
CA SER A 149 36.02 7.51 18.20
C SER A 149 35.85 7.27 19.70
N ARG A 150 36.41 6.20 20.21
CA ARG A 150 36.41 5.93 21.65
C ARG A 150 37.18 7.07 22.32
N PRO A 151 36.63 7.79 23.29
CA PRO A 151 37.40 8.78 24.01
C PRO A 151 38.58 8.07 24.68
N ASP A 152 39.78 8.55 24.38
CA ASP A 152 40.99 8.12 25.09
C ASP A 152 40.82 8.39 26.60
N ARG A 153 41.07 7.32 27.40
CA ARG A 153 41.10 7.41 28.86
C ARG A 153 42.43 7.96 29.30
#